data_96a10501be62ea5d4ce30ae7ac0e12d1
#
_entry.id   96a10501be62ea5d4ce30ae7ac0e12d1
#
_cell.length_a   1.000
_cell.length_b   1.000
_cell.length_c   1.000
_cell.angle_alpha   90.00
_cell.angle_beta   90.00
_cell.angle_gamma   90.00
#
_symmetry.space_group_name_H-M   'P 1'
#
loop_
_entity.id
_entity.type
_entity.pdbx_description
1 polymer ?
#
loop_
_entity_poly.entity_id
_entity_poly.type
_entity_poly.pdbx_seq_one_letter_code
_entity_poly.pdbx_strand_id
1 'polypeptide(L)'
;MMNSLRNTLSSTLSPTITNMIRMDHTAVLETFHQYEIDNSPATKKALVNTACIALEIHAQLEEEIFYPAMRVVSTDKSVLEKSVPEHNEMRRLIAQLRSMDANNPLFDRTFMELMRNVLHHVADEETILLPEAERVMGSRLSELGADMTKRRLQLTAPRAGELASNTLRNFPTSSMLVAAGAVLAGTYLAKRAFEGQGYSRGH
;
A
#
# COMPACT_ATOMS: atom_id res chain seq x y z
N MET A 1 24.68 11.11 21.65
CA MET A 1 24.69 12.06 20.51
C MET A 1 24.65 11.36 19.15
N MET A 2 25.40 10.26 18.89
CA MET A 2 25.41 9.57 17.58
C MET A 2 24.07 8.91 17.17
N ASN A 3 23.26 8.44 18.12
CA ASN A 3 21.94 7.84 17.80
C ASN A 3 20.90 8.89 17.37
N SER A 4 20.96 10.11 17.90
CA SER A 4 20.06 11.21 17.53
C SER A 4 20.30 11.66 16.09
N LEU A 5 21.58 11.79 15.68
CA LEU A 5 21.95 12.18 14.30
C LEU A 5 21.57 11.09 13.26
N ARG A 6 21.67 9.81 13.64
CA ARG A 6 21.24 8.69 12.75
C ARG A 6 19.74 8.68 12.52
N ASN A 7 18.94 8.94 13.55
CA ASN A 7 17.48 9.03 13.42
C ASN A 7 17.07 10.24 12.56
N THR A 8 17.75 11.38 12.75
CA THR A 8 17.47 12.60 11.97
C THR A 8 17.81 12.42 10.48
N LEU A 9 18.93 11.76 10.16
CA LEU A 9 19.32 11.49 8.76
C LEU A 9 18.42 10.46 8.08
N SER A 10 17.94 9.45 8.81
CA SER A 10 17.00 8.45 8.28
C SER A 10 15.64 9.07 7.98
N SER A 11 15.13 9.95 8.85
CA SER A 11 13.85 10.61 8.65
C SER A 11 13.83 11.62 7.51
N THR A 12 14.99 12.22 7.18
CA THR A 12 15.11 13.19 6.06
C THR A 12 15.14 12.51 4.68
N LEU A 13 15.44 11.21 4.61
CA LEU A 13 15.52 10.44 3.36
C LEU A 13 14.32 9.51 3.13
N SER A 14 13.47 9.33 4.11
CA SER A 14 12.26 8.51 3.98
C SER A 14 11.10 9.36 3.44
N PRO A 15 10.29 8.83 2.49
CA PRO A 15 9.08 9.52 2.09
C PRO A 15 8.16 9.69 3.32
N THR A 16 7.41 10.79 3.34
CA THR A 16 6.39 11.01 4.37
C THR A 16 5.31 9.93 4.31
N ILE A 17 4.67 9.66 5.45
CA ILE A 17 3.60 8.66 5.50
C ILE A 17 2.47 9.00 4.53
N THR A 18 2.11 10.27 4.38
CA THR A 18 1.08 10.73 3.44
C THR A 18 1.47 10.49 1.99
N ASN A 19 2.73 10.71 1.61
CA ASN A 19 3.22 10.36 0.28
C ASN A 19 3.20 8.87 0.02
N MET A 20 3.53 8.04 1.02
CA MET A 20 3.47 6.58 0.87
C MET A 20 2.03 6.08 0.67
N ILE A 21 1.06 6.63 1.41
CA ILE A 21 -0.36 6.32 1.25
C ILE A 21 -0.83 6.71 -0.16
N ARG A 22 -0.52 7.92 -0.64
CA ARG A 22 -0.86 8.35 -2.02
C ARG A 22 -0.23 7.45 -3.10
N MET A 23 0.99 6.98 -2.88
CA MET A 23 1.63 6.03 -3.81
C MET A 23 0.89 4.69 -3.84
N ASP A 24 0.40 4.21 -2.71
CA ASP A 24 -0.40 2.98 -2.65
C ASP A 24 -1.74 3.15 -3.37
N HIS A 25 -2.44 4.27 -3.13
CA HIS A 25 -3.66 4.63 -3.85
C HIS A 25 -3.43 4.60 -5.36
N THR A 26 -2.40 5.32 -5.83
CA THR A 26 -2.04 5.37 -7.25
C THR A 26 -1.79 3.97 -7.82
N ALA A 27 -1.01 3.12 -7.14
CA ALA A 27 -0.70 1.78 -7.61
C ALA A 27 -1.93 0.87 -7.72
N VAL A 28 -2.86 0.98 -6.76
CA VAL A 28 -4.13 0.24 -6.81
C VAL A 28 -5.02 0.74 -7.95
N LEU A 29 -5.15 2.06 -8.12
CA LEU A 29 -5.93 2.65 -9.21
C LEU A 29 -5.36 2.30 -10.59
N GLU A 30 -4.04 2.26 -10.74
CA GLU A 30 -3.40 1.77 -11.97
C GLU A 30 -3.74 0.29 -12.25
N THR A 31 -3.79 -0.55 -11.20
CA THR A 31 -4.22 -1.94 -11.34
C THR A 31 -5.69 -2.04 -11.76
N PHE A 32 -6.56 -1.18 -11.24
CA PHE A 32 -7.96 -1.09 -11.64
C PHE A 32 -8.11 -0.66 -13.10
N HIS A 33 -7.29 0.27 -13.57
CA HIS A 33 -7.28 0.72 -14.97
C HIS A 33 -6.90 -0.38 -15.97
N GLN A 34 -6.12 -1.37 -15.52
CA GLN A 34 -5.72 -2.50 -16.37
C GLN A 34 -6.78 -3.60 -16.45
N TYR A 35 -7.79 -3.55 -15.57
CA TYR A 35 -8.85 -4.55 -15.54
C TYR A 35 -9.94 -4.25 -16.59
N GLU A 36 -10.05 -5.14 -17.56
CA GLU A 36 -11.09 -5.09 -18.59
C GLU A 36 -11.97 -6.35 -18.52
N ILE A 37 -13.26 -6.20 -18.83
CA ILE A 37 -14.23 -7.31 -18.73
C ILE A 37 -13.91 -8.42 -19.73
N ASP A 38 -13.28 -8.10 -20.86
CA ASP A 38 -12.86 -9.02 -21.90
C ASP A 38 -11.44 -9.60 -21.72
N ASN A 39 -10.74 -9.21 -20.64
CA ASN A 39 -9.49 -9.85 -20.26
C ASN A 39 -9.67 -11.36 -20.06
N SER A 40 -8.64 -12.13 -20.38
CA SER A 40 -8.65 -13.57 -20.10
C SER A 40 -8.88 -13.86 -18.60
N PRO A 41 -9.53 -14.99 -18.24
CA PRO A 41 -9.74 -15.36 -16.82
C PRO A 41 -8.45 -15.38 -16.02
N ALA A 42 -7.33 -15.80 -16.63
CA ALA A 42 -6.03 -15.81 -15.97
C ALA A 42 -5.52 -14.40 -15.69
N THR A 43 -5.67 -13.46 -16.62
CA THR A 43 -5.33 -12.05 -16.47
C THR A 43 -6.19 -11.39 -15.40
N LYS A 44 -7.53 -11.58 -15.46
CA LYS A 44 -8.45 -11.09 -14.42
C LYS A 44 -8.05 -11.56 -13.03
N LYS A 45 -7.83 -12.86 -12.85
CA LYS A 45 -7.48 -13.44 -11.56
C LYS A 45 -6.19 -12.85 -11.00
N ALA A 46 -5.23 -12.61 -11.85
CA ALA A 46 -3.95 -12.07 -11.40
C ALA A 46 -4.00 -10.56 -11.09
N LEU A 47 -4.70 -9.75 -11.87
CA LEU A 47 -4.95 -8.34 -11.55
C LEU A 47 -5.70 -8.20 -10.23
N VAL A 48 -6.77 -8.99 -10.06
CA VAL A 48 -7.54 -9.02 -8.81
C VAL A 48 -6.66 -9.45 -7.63
N ASN A 49 -5.87 -10.50 -7.75
CA ASN A 49 -4.96 -10.93 -6.68
C ASN A 49 -3.93 -9.85 -6.33
N THR A 50 -3.38 -9.15 -7.33
CA THR A 50 -2.44 -8.05 -7.12
C THR A 50 -3.09 -6.91 -6.34
N ALA A 51 -4.28 -6.47 -6.76
CA ALA A 51 -5.05 -5.44 -6.07
C ALA A 51 -5.40 -5.87 -4.63
N CYS A 52 -5.86 -7.10 -4.43
CA CYS A 52 -6.21 -7.62 -3.11
C CYS A 52 -5.03 -7.62 -2.14
N ILE A 53 -3.84 -8.05 -2.59
CA ILE A 53 -2.63 -8.05 -1.75
C ILE A 53 -2.24 -6.62 -1.39
N ALA A 54 -2.26 -5.71 -2.36
CA ALA A 54 -1.92 -4.31 -2.15
C ALA A 54 -2.88 -3.64 -1.13
N LEU A 55 -4.18 -3.84 -1.30
CA LEU A 55 -5.22 -3.30 -0.41
C LEU A 55 -5.12 -3.85 1.02
N GLU A 56 -4.83 -5.14 1.20
CA GLU A 56 -4.67 -5.72 2.54
C GLU A 56 -3.44 -5.16 3.26
N ILE A 57 -2.32 -4.99 2.56
CA ILE A 57 -1.11 -4.42 3.14
C ILE A 57 -1.33 -2.95 3.48
N HIS A 58 -1.93 -2.18 2.56
CA HIS A 58 -2.25 -0.78 2.73
C HIS A 58 -3.15 -0.56 3.95
N ALA A 59 -4.30 -1.21 4.02
CA ALA A 59 -5.24 -1.11 5.14
C ALA A 59 -4.58 -1.47 6.49
N GLN A 60 -3.73 -2.50 6.51
CA GLN A 60 -3.02 -2.89 7.72
C GLN A 60 -2.01 -1.83 8.16
N LEU A 61 -1.27 -1.22 7.24
CA LEU A 61 -0.32 -0.14 7.54
C LEU A 61 -1.00 1.09 8.12
N GLU A 62 -2.15 1.46 7.60
CA GLU A 62 -2.93 2.58 8.11
C GLU A 62 -3.52 2.30 9.49
N GLU A 63 -4.12 1.15 9.68
CA GLU A 63 -4.69 0.74 10.97
C GLU A 63 -3.65 0.61 12.07
N GLU A 64 -2.43 0.17 11.74
CA GLU A 64 -1.36 0.01 12.72
C GLU A 64 -0.57 1.29 13.00
N ILE A 65 -0.44 2.21 12.03
CA ILE A 65 0.49 3.34 12.13
C ILE A 65 -0.21 4.69 11.92
N PHE A 66 -0.91 4.87 10.80
CA PHE A 66 -1.44 6.17 10.42
C PHE A 66 -2.65 6.59 11.25
N TYR A 67 -3.68 5.75 11.34
CA TYR A 67 -4.90 6.08 12.08
C TYR A 67 -4.69 6.26 13.59
N PRO A 68 -3.86 5.46 14.28
CA PRO A 68 -3.53 5.73 15.67
C PRO A 68 -2.87 7.10 15.86
N ALA A 69 -1.96 7.50 14.96
CA ALA A 69 -1.31 8.80 15.01
C ALA A 69 -2.32 9.95 14.76
N MET A 70 -3.22 9.78 13.78
CA MET A 70 -4.26 10.76 13.48
C MET A 70 -5.28 10.92 14.61
N ARG A 71 -5.69 9.84 15.28
CA ARG A 71 -6.64 9.90 16.42
C ARG A 71 -6.19 10.80 17.56
N VAL A 72 -4.88 11.01 17.69
CA VAL A 72 -4.32 11.88 18.74
C VAL A 72 -4.41 13.36 18.38
N VAL A 73 -4.33 13.69 17.09
CA VAL A 73 -4.16 15.08 16.61
C VAL A 73 -5.36 15.62 15.83
N SER A 74 -6.19 14.75 15.26
CA SER A 74 -7.36 15.17 14.47
C SER A 74 -8.46 15.70 15.35
N THR A 75 -9.05 16.83 14.93
CA THR A 75 -10.21 17.46 15.57
C THR A 75 -11.53 16.92 15.03
N ASP A 76 -11.58 16.52 13.75
CA ASP A 76 -12.70 15.83 13.13
C ASP A 76 -12.34 14.37 12.89
N LYS A 77 -13.02 13.47 13.59
CA LYS A 77 -12.79 12.02 13.51
C LYS A 77 -13.73 11.29 12.57
N SER A 78 -14.60 11.99 11.87
CA SER A 78 -15.66 11.40 11.03
C SER A 78 -15.10 10.44 9.97
N VAL A 79 -14.01 10.82 9.29
CA VAL A 79 -13.33 9.97 8.32
C VAL A 79 -12.66 8.77 9.01
N LEU A 80 -11.93 9.01 10.11
CA LEU A 80 -11.27 7.94 10.86
C LEU A 80 -12.23 6.89 11.43
N GLU A 81 -13.44 7.29 11.82
CA GLU A 81 -14.45 6.38 12.37
C GLU A 81 -15.03 5.45 11.31
N LYS A 82 -15.14 5.90 10.06
CA LYS A 82 -15.64 5.09 8.95
C LYS A 82 -14.55 4.28 8.23
N SER A 83 -13.27 4.69 8.28
CA SER A 83 -12.19 4.05 7.54
C SER A 83 -12.03 2.55 7.89
N VAL A 84 -12.03 2.18 9.18
CA VAL A 84 -11.94 0.76 9.59
C VAL A 84 -13.15 -0.06 9.16
N PRO A 85 -14.40 0.37 9.33
CA PRO A 85 -15.57 -0.26 8.71
C PRO A 85 -15.46 -0.44 7.19
N GLU A 86 -14.98 0.56 6.45
CA GLU A 86 -14.74 0.49 5.00
C GLU A 86 -13.68 -0.57 4.66
N HIS A 87 -12.56 -0.63 5.38
CA HIS A 87 -11.56 -1.68 5.24
C HIS A 87 -12.14 -3.08 5.51
N ASN A 88 -13.01 -3.23 6.49
CA ASN A 88 -13.66 -4.51 6.76
C ASN A 88 -14.56 -4.95 5.61
N GLU A 89 -15.29 -4.02 4.98
CA GLU A 89 -16.06 -4.32 3.77
C GLU A 89 -15.16 -4.69 2.58
N MET A 90 -14.05 -3.98 2.39
CA MET A 90 -13.06 -4.36 1.38
C MET A 90 -12.50 -5.77 1.63
N ARG A 91 -12.17 -6.14 2.88
CA ARG A 91 -11.71 -7.49 3.25
C ARG A 91 -12.76 -8.55 2.97
N ARG A 92 -14.03 -8.25 3.21
CA ARG A 92 -15.15 -9.14 2.88
C ARG A 92 -15.22 -9.44 1.38
N LEU A 93 -15.14 -8.39 0.55
CA LEU A 93 -15.13 -8.51 -0.91
C LEU A 93 -13.89 -9.24 -1.43
N ILE A 94 -12.72 -8.96 -0.85
CA ILE A 94 -11.47 -9.68 -1.15
C ILE A 94 -11.60 -11.17 -0.85
N ALA A 95 -12.14 -11.55 0.30
CA ALA A 95 -12.35 -12.95 0.66
C ALA A 95 -13.31 -13.64 -0.33
N GLN A 96 -14.38 -12.95 -0.74
CA GLN A 96 -15.32 -13.43 -1.74
C GLN A 96 -14.62 -13.65 -3.10
N LEU A 97 -13.85 -12.67 -3.61
CA LEU A 97 -13.12 -12.77 -4.87
C LEU A 97 -12.07 -13.90 -4.86
N ARG A 98 -11.41 -14.12 -3.74
CA ARG A 98 -10.46 -15.23 -3.60
C ARG A 98 -11.11 -16.61 -3.68
N SER A 99 -12.34 -16.75 -3.21
CA SER A 99 -13.11 -17.99 -3.27
C SER A 99 -13.75 -18.27 -4.61
N MET A 100 -13.79 -17.27 -5.54
CA MET A 100 -14.39 -17.41 -6.85
C MET A 100 -13.38 -17.81 -7.94
N ASP A 101 -13.84 -18.60 -8.90
CA ASP A 101 -13.17 -18.73 -10.19
C ASP A 101 -13.41 -17.47 -11.04
N ALA A 102 -12.44 -17.06 -11.86
CA ALA A 102 -12.56 -15.88 -12.71
C ALA A 102 -13.58 -16.03 -13.84
N ASN A 103 -14.05 -17.26 -14.14
CA ASN A 103 -15.16 -17.51 -15.05
C ASN A 103 -16.54 -17.40 -14.36
N ASN A 104 -16.58 -17.20 -13.06
CA ASN A 104 -17.84 -17.03 -12.33
C ASN A 104 -18.55 -15.77 -12.82
N PRO A 105 -19.84 -15.80 -13.19
CA PRO A 105 -20.58 -14.64 -13.67
C PRO A 105 -20.63 -13.44 -12.71
N LEU A 106 -20.38 -13.69 -11.43
CA LEU A 106 -20.36 -12.63 -10.40
C LEU A 106 -18.96 -12.04 -10.17
N PHE A 107 -17.90 -12.63 -10.75
CA PHE A 107 -16.52 -12.20 -10.49
C PHE A 107 -16.29 -10.74 -10.86
N ASP A 108 -16.62 -10.34 -12.07
CA ASP A 108 -16.46 -8.96 -12.54
C ASP A 108 -17.27 -7.98 -11.69
N ARG A 109 -18.53 -8.34 -11.39
CA ARG A 109 -19.41 -7.50 -10.55
C ARG A 109 -18.84 -7.29 -9.15
N THR A 110 -18.35 -8.36 -8.53
CA THR A 110 -17.76 -8.28 -7.18
C THR A 110 -16.49 -7.45 -7.18
N PHE A 111 -15.66 -7.57 -8.22
CA PHE A 111 -14.47 -6.73 -8.33
C PHE A 111 -14.81 -5.26 -8.58
N MET A 112 -15.78 -4.95 -9.42
CA MET A 112 -16.26 -3.58 -9.60
C MET A 112 -16.85 -2.98 -8.32
N GLU A 113 -17.49 -3.80 -7.48
CA GLU A 113 -17.96 -3.36 -6.17
C GLU A 113 -16.79 -3.02 -5.23
N LEU A 114 -15.74 -3.85 -5.21
CA LEU A 114 -14.50 -3.54 -4.50
C LEU A 114 -13.88 -2.24 -5.00
N MET A 115 -13.72 -2.08 -6.31
CA MET A 115 -13.17 -0.87 -6.92
C MET A 115 -13.94 0.39 -6.48
N ARG A 116 -15.28 0.34 -6.50
CA ARG A 116 -16.11 1.47 -6.07
C ARG A 116 -15.90 1.83 -4.59
N ASN A 117 -15.85 0.81 -3.71
CA ASN A 117 -15.60 1.05 -2.28
C ASN A 117 -14.22 1.67 -2.05
N VAL A 118 -13.20 1.18 -2.74
CA VAL A 118 -11.84 1.74 -2.69
C VAL A 118 -11.82 3.19 -3.18
N LEU A 119 -12.50 3.51 -4.29
CA LEU A 119 -12.54 4.88 -4.81
C LEU A 119 -13.18 5.87 -3.82
N HIS A 120 -14.24 5.48 -3.12
CA HIS A 120 -14.86 6.32 -2.09
C HIS A 120 -13.93 6.55 -0.91
N HIS A 121 -13.32 5.49 -0.41
CA HIS A 121 -12.36 5.53 0.69
C HIS A 121 -11.16 6.44 0.35
N VAL A 122 -10.52 6.22 -0.79
CA VAL A 122 -9.40 7.03 -1.28
C VAL A 122 -9.79 8.51 -1.41
N ALA A 123 -10.99 8.81 -1.93
CA ALA A 123 -11.45 10.18 -2.08
C ALA A 123 -11.55 10.91 -0.73
N ASP A 124 -12.08 10.25 0.30
CA ASP A 124 -12.18 10.84 1.63
C ASP A 124 -10.81 11.06 2.28
N GLU A 125 -9.90 10.12 2.13
CA GLU A 125 -8.55 10.29 2.65
C GLU A 125 -7.75 11.37 1.93
N GLU A 126 -7.74 11.35 0.60
CA GLU A 126 -6.99 12.31 -0.22
C GLU A 126 -7.49 13.74 -0.04
N THR A 127 -8.79 13.93 0.19
CA THR A 127 -9.40 15.26 0.27
C THR A 127 -9.52 15.80 1.70
N ILE A 128 -9.54 14.93 2.72
CA ILE A 128 -9.78 15.33 4.10
C ILE A 128 -8.62 14.91 5.01
N LEU A 129 -8.33 13.63 5.10
CA LEU A 129 -7.47 13.08 6.15
C LEU A 129 -5.98 13.35 5.90
N LEU A 130 -5.49 13.13 4.68
CA LEU A 130 -4.08 13.38 4.34
C LEU A 130 -3.73 14.87 4.37
N PRO A 131 -4.54 15.81 3.84
CA PRO A 131 -4.30 17.24 4.02
C PRO A 131 -4.30 17.69 5.49
N GLU A 132 -5.19 17.13 6.33
CA GLU A 132 -5.17 17.41 7.76
C GLU A 132 -3.87 16.92 8.39
N ALA A 133 -3.44 15.69 8.11
CA ALA A 133 -2.18 15.15 8.61
C ALA A 133 -0.98 16.03 8.24
N GLU A 134 -0.90 16.49 7.00
CA GLU A 134 0.16 17.38 6.53
C GLU A 134 0.18 18.71 7.27
N ARG A 135 -0.99 19.24 7.59
CA ARG A 135 -1.12 20.50 8.33
C ARG A 135 -0.71 20.38 9.80
N VAL A 136 -1.00 19.25 10.47
CA VAL A 136 -0.88 19.14 11.94
C VAL A 136 0.31 18.32 12.43
N MET A 137 0.90 17.45 11.60
CA MET A 137 1.94 16.51 12.07
C MET A 137 3.38 16.97 11.85
N GLY A 138 3.65 17.89 10.93
CA GLY A 138 5.00 18.42 10.69
C GLY A 138 6.05 17.32 10.47
N SER A 139 7.14 17.33 11.25
CA SER A 139 8.24 16.37 11.14
C SER A 139 7.84 14.91 11.45
N ARG A 140 6.75 14.68 12.20
CA ARG A 140 6.26 13.32 12.49
C ARG A 140 5.86 12.55 11.24
N LEU A 141 5.50 13.24 10.14
CA LEU A 141 5.15 12.57 8.88
C LEU A 141 6.30 11.70 8.34
N SER A 142 7.55 12.16 8.45
CA SER A 142 8.72 11.39 8.02
C SER A 142 9.09 10.27 8.99
N GLU A 143 8.89 10.46 10.29
CA GLU A 143 9.08 9.41 11.31
C GLU A 143 8.09 8.25 11.07
N LEU A 144 6.81 8.59 10.92
CA LEU A 144 5.77 7.61 10.61
C LEU A 144 5.99 6.93 9.24
N GLY A 145 6.53 7.65 8.26
CA GLY A 145 6.93 7.09 6.96
C GLY A 145 8.04 6.05 7.09
N ALA A 146 9.02 6.29 7.97
CA ALA A 146 10.06 5.30 8.26
C ALA A 146 9.51 4.03 8.93
N ASP A 147 8.59 4.20 9.90
CA ASP A 147 7.91 3.07 10.56
C ASP A 147 7.04 2.29 9.56
N MET A 148 6.28 2.98 8.72
CA MET A 148 5.48 2.37 7.67
C MET A 148 6.35 1.60 6.67
N THR A 149 7.50 2.14 6.28
CA THR A 149 8.47 1.46 5.39
C THR A 149 8.96 0.15 6.01
N LYS A 150 9.38 0.20 7.28
CA LYS A 150 9.83 -0.98 8.03
C LYS A 150 8.74 -2.04 8.12
N ARG A 151 7.51 -1.63 8.44
CA ARG A 151 6.38 -2.54 8.59
C ARG A 151 5.97 -3.15 7.24
N ARG A 152 5.96 -2.36 6.18
CA ARG A 152 5.70 -2.82 4.81
C ARG A 152 6.63 -3.97 4.41
N LEU A 153 7.91 -3.87 4.70
CA LEU A 153 8.87 -4.95 4.42
C LEU A 153 8.50 -6.26 5.11
N GLN A 154 8.05 -6.19 6.35
CA GLN A 154 7.60 -7.36 7.10
C GLN A 154 6.35 -8.00 6.50
N LEU A 155 5.42 -7.19 5.97
CA LEU A 155 4.16 -7.65 5.39
C LEU A 155 4.34 -8.18 3.96
N THR A 156 5.27 -7.61 3.19
CA THR A 156 5.51 -8.02 1.80
C THR A 156 6.42 -9.23 1.68
N ALA A 157 7.38 -9.43 2.58
CA ALA A 157 8.36 -10.52 2.50
C ALA A 157 7.70 -11.91 2.38
N PRO A 158 6.68 -12.29 3.17
CA PRO A 158 6.01 -13.58 3.03
C PRO A 158 5.24 -13.75 1.71
N ARG A 159 4.86 -12.64 1.07
CA ARG A 159 4.02 -12.60 -0.14
C ARG A 159 4.84 -12.39 -1.43
N ALA A 160 6.16 -12.26 -1.31
CA ALA A 160 7.04 -11.93 -2.45
C ALA A 160 6.93 -12.95 -3.59
N GLY A 161 6.82 -14.25 -3.29
CA GLY A 161 6.65 -15.30 -4.29
C GLY A 161 5.32 -15.21 -5.04
N GLU A 162 4.23 -14.89 -4.36
CA GLU A 162 2.90 -14.71 -4.95
C GLU A 162 2.87 -13.46 -5.85
N LEU A 163 3.40 -12.35 -5.36
CA LEU A 163 3.53 -11.10 -6.12
C LEU A 163 4.37 -11.28 -7.38
N ALA A 164 5.52 -11.98 -7.29
CA ALA A 164 6.37 -12.26 -8.44
C ALA A 164 5.65 -13.15 -9.48
N SER A 165 4.93 -14.18 -9.04
CA SER A 165 4.21 -15.08 -9.95
C SER A 165 3.05 -14.38 -10.66
N ASN A 166 2.34 -13.49 -10.00
CA ASN A 166 1.26 -12.69 -10.58
C ASN A 166 1.82 -11.69 -11.61
N THR A 167 2.95 -11.06 -11.30
CA THR A 167 3.62 -10.11 -12.19
C THR A 167 4.10 -10.79 -13.48
N LEU A 168 4.76 -11.95 -13.37
CA LEU A 168 5.29 -12.68 -14.52
C LEU A 168 4.19 -13.19 -15.50
N ARG A 169 2.99 -13.45 -15.00
CA ARG A 169 1.87 -13.97 -15.82
C ARG A 169 1.14 -12.89 -16.61
N ASN A 170 1.23 -11.62 -16.20
CA ASN A 170 0.29 -10.59 -16.66
C ASN A 170 0.90 -9.41 -17.38
N PHE A 171 2.21 -9.21 -17.32
CA PHE A 171 2.82 -8.03 -17.91
C PHE A 171 3.73 -8.42 -19.09
N PRO A 172 3.44 -7.95 -20.31
CA PRO A 172 4.47 -7.89 -21.33
C PRO A 172 5.63 -7.05 -20.80
N THR A 173 6.85 -7.44 -21.14
CA THR A 173 8.14 -6.94 -20.62
C THR A 173 8.30 -5.41 -20.51
N SER A 174 7.45 -4.63 -21.18
CA SER A 174 7.45 -3.16 -21.16
C SER A 174 6.69 -2.53 -19.98
N SER A 175 5.75 -3.25 -19.36
CA SER A 175 4.91 -2.74 -18.26
C SER A 175 5.35 -3.23 -16.87
N MET A 176 6.38 -4.08 -16.80
CA MET A 176 6.91 -4.67 -15.57
C MET A 176 7.46 -3.64 -14.56
N LEU A 177 7.76 -2.42 -15.01
CA LEU A 177 8.47 -1.44 -14.18
C LEU A 177 7.58 -0.71 -13.18
N VAL A 178 6.27 -0.63 -13.38
CA VAL A 178 5.40 0.21 -12.55
C VAL A 178 4.78 -0.55 -11.37
N ALA A 179 4.15 -1.70 -11.59
CA ALA A 179 3.49 -2.45 -10.50
C ALA A 179 4.49 -3.16 -9.56
N ALA A 180 5.60 -3.70 -10.12
CA ALA A 180 6.70 -4.23 -9.33
C ALA A 180 7.52 -3.10 -8.66
N GLY A 181 7.57 -1.91 -9.27
CA GLY A 181 8.33 -0.78 -8.78
C GLY A 181 7.86 -0.26 -7.42
N ALA A 182 6.57 -0.18 -7.16
CA ALA A 182 6.04 0.30 -5.88
C ALA A 182 6.33 -0.71 -4.73
N VAL A 183 6.25 -2.02 -5.00
CA VAL A 183 6.53 -3.06 -4.01
C VAL A 183 8.04 -3.32 -3.89
N LEU A 184 8.79 -3.29 -5.01
CA LEU A 184 10.22 -3.59 -5.06
C LEU A 184 11.12 -2.37 -4.80
N ALA A 185 10.68 -1.14 -5.09
CA ALA A 185 11.42 0.07 -4.73
C ALA A 185 11.56 0.20 -3.21
N GLY A 186 10.54 -0.19 -2.44
CA GLY A 186 10.62 -0.28 -0.99
C GLY A 186 11.68 -1.31 -0.53
N THR A 187 11.76 -2.48 -1.18
CA THR A 187 12.74 -3.53 -0.84
C THR A 187 14.16 -3.17 -1.28
N TYR A 188 14.34 -2.56 -2.43
CA TYR A 188 15.66 -2.16 -2.93
C TYR A 188 16.29 -1.02 -2.11
N LEU A 189 15.51 0.01 -1.77
CA LEU A 189 15.98 1.12 -0.94
C LEU A 189 16.31 0.66 0.48
N ALA A 190 15.53 -0.25 1.06
CA ALA A 190 15.81 -0.81 2.35
C ALA A 190 17.07 -1.71 2.34
N LYS A 191 17.24 -2.56 1.32
CA LYS A 191 18.45 -3.39 1.16
C LYS A 191 19.70 -2.52 1.09
N ARG A 192 19.69 -1.44 0.31
CA ARG A 192 20.81 -0.51 0.18
C ARG A 192 21.10 0.26 1.48
N ALA A 193 20.06 0.58 2.27
CA ALA A 193 20.23 1.20 3.58
C ALA A 193 20.87 0.24 4.62
N PHE A 194 20.59 -1.06 4.51
CA PHE A 194 21.18 -2.09 5.38
C PHE A 194 22.58 -2.53 4.95
N GLU A 195 22.87 -2.64 3.66
CA GLU A 195 24.19 -3.02 3.12
C GLU A 195 25.25 -1.92 3.31
N GLY A 196 24.84 -0.64 3.38
CA GLY A 196 25.73 0.47 3.71
C GLY A 196 26.24 0.48 5.16
N GLN A 197 25.73 -0.38 6.04
CA GLN A 197 26.14 -0.49 7.45
C GLN A 197 27.19 -1.57 7.71
N GLY A 198 27.51 -2.42 6.74
CA GLY A 198 28.45 -3.55 6.91
C GLY A 198 29.93 -3.21 6.73
N TYR A 199 30.31 -2.04 6.23
CA TYR A 199 31.70 -1.75 5.79
C TYR A 199 32.48 -0.81 6.71
N SER A 200 32.16 -0.75 8.01
CA SER A 200 32.95 0.03 8.98
C SER A 200 33.27 -0.76 10.26
N ARG A 201 33.84 -1.96 10.12
CA ARG A 201 34.56 -2.64 11.19
C ARG A 201 35.76 -3.34 10.59
N GLY A 202 36.89 -2.63 10.62
CA GLY A 202 38.18 -3.21 10.27
C GLY A 202 39.22 -2.12 10.02
N HIS A 203 39.70 -1.49 11.07
CA HIS A 203 41.10 -1.14 11.36
C HIS A 203 41.15 -0.41 12.68
#